data_61f26b325f617186ab1d6a8013f1b311
#
_entry.id   61f26b325f617186ab1d6a8013f1b311
#
_cell.length_a   1.000
_cell.length_b   1.000
_cell.length_c   1.000
_cell.angle_alpha   90.00
_cell.angle_beta   90.00
_cell.angle_gamma   90.00
#
_symmetry.space_group_name_H-M   'P 1'
#
loop_
_entity.id
_entity.type
_entity.pdbx_description
1 polymer ?
#
loop_
_entity_poly.entity_id
_entity_poly.type
_entity_poly.pdbx_seq_one_letter_code
_entity_poly.pdbx_strand_id
1 'polypeptide(L)'
;ILSGLVGSEMCIRDRALAEISQRQKISLSYLEQLFGKLRRRALVDSVRGPGGGYCIAKDMAQIVVSDIILAVDEPIDATQCGGRENCREDEKCITHDLWAQLNKRIFDYLGSVTLKQLVDEQKARQSGTAQVHDMRESIRTPRAPVSA
;
A
#
# COMPACT_ATOMS: atom_id res chain seq x y z
N ILE A 1 -12.79 -7.88 9.58
CA ILE A 1 -12.76 -6.70 10.48
C ILE A 1 -13.48 -5.51 9.88
N LEU A 2 -13.57 -5.45 8.57
CA LEU A 2 -14.23 -4.36 7.87
C LEU A 2 -15.75 -4.58 7.66
N SER A 3 -16.29 -5.69 8.11
CA SER A 3 -17.73 -6.02 7.98
C SER A 3 -18.65 -5.23 8.92
N GLY A 4 -18.10 -4.40 9.83
CA GLY A 4 -18.88 -3.54 10.73
C GLY A 4 -18.91 -2.06 10.33
N LEU A 5 -18.32 -1.70 9.19
CA LEU A 5 -18.14 -0.31 8.76
C LEU A 5 -19.19 0.11 7.71
N VAL A 6 -20.45 -0.14 7.98
CA VAL A 6 -21.56 0.38 7.18
C VAL A 6 -22.12 1.59 7.91
N GLY A 7 -21.87 2.77 7.39
CA GLY A 7 -22.27 4.04 7.98
C GLY A 7 -21.07 4.92 8.35
N SER A 8 -21.30 6.15 8.77
CA SER A 8 -20.35 7.21 9.06
C SER A 8 -19.26 6.91 10.12
N GLU A 9 -19.05 5.66 10.50
CA GLU A 9 -18.15 5.21 11.55
C GLU A 9 -17.02 4.33 11.03
N MET A 10 -16.22 4.86 10.09
CA MET A 10 -14.97 4.22 9.67
C MET A 10 -13.84 4.41 10.71
N CYS A 11 -14.17 4.22 11.98
CA CYS A 11 -13.23 4.39 13.08
C CYS A 11 -12.66 3.04 13.52
N ILE A 12 -11.35 2.93 13.53
CA ILE A 12 -10.61 1.82 14.12
C ILE A 12 -10.36 2.20 15.59
N ARG A 13 -10.98 1.50 16.51
CA ARG A 13 -10.77 1.69 17.95
C ARG A 13 -9.42 1.10 18.38
N ASP A 14 -8.86 1.57 19.49
CA ASP A 14 -7.58 1.05 20.03
C ASP A 14 -7.56 -0.47 20.17
N ARG A 15 -8.69 -1.08 20.53
CA ARG A 15 -8.83 -2.54 20.53
C ARG A 15 -8.60 -3.17 19.17
N ALA A 16 -8.99 -2.49 18.11
CA ALA A 16 -8.79 -2.98 16.75
C ALA A 16 -7.31 -2.93 16.33
N LEU A 17 -6.53 -1.95 16.80
CA LEU A 17 -5.07 -1.95 16.59
C LEU A 17 -4.40 -3.13 17.27
N ALA A 18 -4.79 -3.46 18.50
CA ALA A 18 -4.29 -4.64 19.20
C ALA A 18 -4.63 -5.94 18.47
N GLU A 19 -5.85 -6.05 17.94
CA GLU A 19 -6.26 -7.20 17.11
C GLU A 19 -5.45 -7.30 15.81
N ILE A 20 -5.22 -6.17 15.13
CA ILE A 20 -4.37 -6.11 13.94
C ILE A 20 -2.94 -6.54 14.26
N SER A 21 -2.41 -6.04 15.37
CA SER A 21 -1.09 -6.42 15.88
C SER A 21 -0.96 -7.94 16.04
N GLN A 22 -1.93 -8.57 16.67
CA GLN A 22 -1.94 -10.02 16.88
C GLN A 22 -2.06 -10.81 15.56
N ARG A 23 -2.94 -10.39 14.66
CA ARG A 23 -3.17 -11.07 13.38
C ARG A 23 -2.00 -10.97 12.43
N GLN A 24 -1.41 -9.78 12.33
CA GLN A 24 -0.31 -9.49 11.41
C GLN A 24 1.06 -9.77 12.02
N LYS A 25 1.12 -10.13 13.30
CA LYS A 25 2.37 -10.31 14.06
C LYS A 25 3.28 -9.07 14.01
N ILE A 26 2.67 -7.90 14.05
CA ILE A 26 3.33 -6.59 14.08
C ILE A 26 3.18 -6.05 15.50
N SER A 27 4.24 -5.47 16.07
CA SER A 27 4.15 -4.91 17.41
C SER A 27 3.14 -3.75 17.47
N LEU A 28 2.38 -3.66 18.56
CA LEU A 28 1.40 -2.58 18.75
C LEU A 28 2.08 -1.20 18.70
N SER A 29 3.25 -1.09 19.33
CA SER A 29 4.04 0.14 19.32
C SER A 29 4.43 0.59 17.91
N TYR A 30 4.79 -0.34 17.04
CA TYR A 30 5.10 -0.03 15.64
C TYR A 30 3.85 0.41 14.87
N LEU A 31 2.71 -0.25 15.08
CA LEU A 31 1.44 0.18 14.48
C LEU A 31 1.04 1.59 14.92
N GLU A 32 1.22 1.93 16.20
CA GLU A 32 0.96 3.28 16.70
C GLU A 32 1.84 4.32 16.01
N GLN A 33 3.10 4.00 15.77
CA GLN A 33 4.01 4.88 15.01
C GLN A 33 3.55 5.07 13.56
N LEU A 34 3.14 3.98 12.89
CA LEU A 34 2.61 4.04 11.52
C LEU A 34 1.34 4.89 11.45
N PHE A 35 0.40 4.68 12.37
CA PHE A 35 -0.82 5.48 12.43
C PHE A 35 -0.55 6.95 12.79
N GLY A 36 0.46 7.22 13.60
CA GLY A 36 0.95 8.58 13.85
C GLY A 36 1.45 9.26 12.58
N LYS A 37 2.16 8.54 11.72
CA LYS A 37 2.61 9.04 10.41
C LYS A 37 1.44 9.27 9.46
N LEU A 38 0.49 8.33 9.38
CA LEU A 38 -0.73 8.45 8.57
C LEU A 38 -1.57 9.68 8.99
N ARG A 39 -1.66 9.95 10.30
CA ARG A 39 -2.36 11.12 10.82
C ARG A 39 -1.68 12.42 10.40
N ARG A 40 -0.37 12.50 10.45
CA ARG A 40 0.38 13.68 10.00
C ARG A 40 0.15 14.00 8.52
N ARG A 41 -0.15 13.00 7.71
CA ARG A 41 -0.50 13.14 6.29
C ARG A 41 -2.00 13.29 6.04
N ALA A 42 -2.79 13.46 7.10
CA ALA A 42 -4.25 13.61 7.02
C ALA A 42 -4.98 12.47 6.29
N LEU A 43 -4.43 11.25 6.36
CA LEU A 43 -5.09 10.04 5.86
C LEU A 43 -6.00 9.43 6.92
N VAL A 44 -5.66 9.61 8.19
CA VAL A 44 -6.46 9.20 9.33
C VAL A 44 -6.53 10.33 10.36
N ASP A 45 -7.62 10.35 11.12
CA ASP A 45 -7.82 11.21 12.28
C ASP A 45 -7.84 10.39 13.57
N SER A 46 -7.44 10.98 14.68
CA SER A 46 -7.53 10.35 15.99
C SER A 46 -8.77 10.83 16.74
N VAL A 47 -9.51 9.90 17.31
CA VAL A 47 -10.65 10.18 18.18
C VAL A 47 -10.26 9.90 19.64
N ARG A 48 -10.41 10.88 20.51
CA ARG A 48 -10.15 10.77 21.94
C ARG A 48 -11.41 10.33 22.69
N GLY A 49 -11.22 9.65 23.82
CA GLY A 49 -12.28 9.30 24.76
C GLY A 49 -12.52 7.79 24.86
N PRO A 50 -13.54 7.36 25.66
CA PRO A 50 -13.91 5.95 25.77
C PRO A 50 -14.38 5.42 24.40
N GLY A 51 -13.67 4.43 23.87
CA GLY A 51 -13.85 3.94 22.51
C GLY A 51 -13.14 4.77 21.44
N GLY A 52 -12.18 5.61 21.82
CA GLY A 52 -11.29 6.33 20.93
C GLY A 52 -10.41 5.42 20.08
N GLY A 53 -9.72 5.98 19.12
CA GLY A 53 -8.87 5.27 18.18
C GLY A 53 -8.59 6.11 16.95
N TYR A 54 -8.55 5.47 15.79
CA TYR A 54 -8.29 6.12 14.51
C TYR A 54 -9.47 5.95 13.54
N CYS A 55 -9.75 7.00 12.80
CA CYS A 55 -10.76 7.03 11.75
C CYS A 55 -10.12 7.42 10.43
N ILE A 56 -10.64 6.92 9.32
CA ILE A 56 -10.23 7.38 7.99
C ILE A 56 -10.70 8.82 7.80
N ALA A 57 -9.75 9.71 7.46
CA ALA A 57 -10.03 11.15 7.33
C ALA A 57 -10.67 11.54 5.99
N LYS A 58 -10.59 10.66 5.00
CA LYS A 58 -11.08 10.90 3.63
C LYS A 58 -11.87 9.70 3.14
N ASP A 59 -12.64 9.89 2.06
CA ASP A 59 -13.26 8.76 1.37
C ASP A 59 -12.19 7.76 0.89
N MET A 60 -12.40 6.47 1.13
CA MET A 60 -11.51 5.40 0.68
C MET A 60 -11.29 5.38 -0.82
N ALA A 61 -12.24 5.92 -1.60
CA ALA A 61 -12.10 6.07 -3.05
C ALA A 61 -11.09 7.17 -3.44
N GLN A 62 -10.74 8.06 -2.52
CA GLN A 62 -9.78 9.15 -2.73
C GLN A 62 -8.40 8.84 -2.15
N ILE A 63 -8.26 7.77 -1.37
CA ILE A 63 -6.99 7.33 -0.82
C ILE A 63 -6.40 6.29 -1.76
N VAL A 64 -5.23 6.57 -2.32
CA VAL A 64 -4.50 5.63 -3.17
C VAL A 64 -3.35 4.97 -2.40
N VAL A 65 -2.94 3.78 -2.84
CA VAL A 65 -1.91 3.00 -2.14
C VAL A 65 -0.58 3.74 -2.08
N SER A 66 -0.23 4.48 -3.13
CA SER A 66 1.00 5.29 -3.13
C SER A 66 1.02 6.34 -2.02
N ASP A 67 -0.11 6.97 -1.70
CA ASP A 67 -0.20 7.95 -0.61
C ASP A 67 0.06 7.31 0.75
N ILE A 68 -0.42 6.09 0.97
CA ILE A 68 -0.19 5.34 2.19
C ILE A 68 1.28 5.00 2.35
N ILE A 69 1.93 4.51 1.30
CA ILE A 69 3.35 4.15 1.30
C ILE A 69 4.21 5.38 1.57
N LEU A 70 3.94 6.49 0.90
CA LEU A 70 4.65 7.75 1.13
C LEU A 70 4.39 8.33 2.53
N ALA A 71 3.22 8.11 3.09
CA ALA A 71 2.89 8.57 4.44
C ALA A 71 3.67 7.85 5.53
N VAL A 72 3.96 6.56 5.36
CA VAL A 72 4.72 5.77 6.33
C VAL A 72 6.23 5.87 6.13
N ASP A 73 6.69 6.69 5.20
CA ASP A 73 8.11 6.91 4.87
C ASP A 73 8.84 5.61 4.48
N GLU A 74 8.18 4.73 3.75
CA GLU A 74 8.75 3.51 3.21
C GLU A 74 8.72 3.55 1.67
N PRO A 75 9.52 4.41 1.04
CA PRO A 75 9.54 4.52 -0.42
C PRO A 75 10.02 3.19 -1.03
N ILE A 76 9.30 2.71 -2.01
CA ILE A 76 9.76 1.61 -2.83
C ILE A 76 10.75 2.20 -3.84
N ASP A 77 12.02 1.92 -3.64
CA ASP A 77 13.08 2.35 -4.56
C ASP A 77 13.90 1.16 -5.00
N ALA A 78 13.85 0.86 -6.29
CA ALA A 78 14.63 -0.20 -6.91
C ALA A 78 16.04 0.27 -7.32
N THR A 79 16.33 1.58 -7.21
CA THR A 79 17.66 2.11 -7.47
C THR A 79 18.53 2.10 -6.20
N GLN A 80 19.79 1.71 -6.32
CA GLN A 80 20.71 1.75 -5.18
C GLN A 80 21.16 3.18 -4.84
N CYS A 81 21.08 4.08 -5.80
CA CYS A 81 21.52 5.47 -5.65
C CYS A 81 20.39 6.42 -5.19
N GLY A 82 19.16 5.93 -4.97
CA GLY A 82 18.02 6.77 -4.64
C GLY A 82 17.66 7.79 -5.73
N GLY A 83 17.92 7.46 -7.01
CA GLY A 83 17.67 8.34 -8.15
C GLY A 83 18.73 9.43 -8.38
N ARG A 84 19.84 9.43 -7.64
CA ARG A 84 20.90 10.48 -7.71
C ARG A 84 21.84 10.34 -8.89
N GLU A 85 21.70 9.30 -9.71
CA GLU A 85 22.57 9.02 -10.87
C GLU A 85 24.06 8.80 -10.54
N ASN A 86 24.37 8.53 -9.28
CA ASN A 86 25.73 8.26 -8.77
C ASN A 86 25.96 6.80 -8.40
N CYS A 87 25.44 5.89 -9.20
CA CYS A 87 25.44 4.45 -8.92
C CYS A 87 26.85 3.86 -8.83
N ARG A 88 27.82 4.44 -9.53
CA ARG A 88 29.18 3.96 -9.62
C ARG A 88 30.14 5.14 -9.76
N GLU A 89 30.95 5.39 -8.73
CA GLU A 89 32.00 6.44 -8.74
C GLU A 89 31.50 7.80 -9.27
N ASP A 90 30.30 8.23 -8.81
CA ASP A 90 29.62 9.45 -9.26
C ASP A 90 29.14 9.43 -10.73
N GLU A 91 29.13 8.27 -11.36
CA GLU A 91 28.59 8.09 -12.71
C GLU A 91 27.33 7.23 -12.73
N LYS A 92 26.50 7.46 -13.73
CA LYS A 92 25.28 6.71 -13.98
C LYS A 92 25.60 5.31 -14.50
N CYS A 93 25.12 4.27 -13.83
CA CYS A 93 25.30 2.90 -14.30
C CYS A 93 24.40 2.58 -15.51
N ILE A 94 24.80 1.57 -16.28
CA ILE A 94 24.09 1.15 -17.51
C ILE A 94 22.62 0.74 -17.25
N THR A 95 22.29 0.28 -16.05
CA THR A 95 20.95 -0.17 -15.67
C THR A 95 20.14 0.89 -14.90
N HIS A 96 20.71 2.10 -14.68
CA HIS A 96 20.03 3.13 -13.90
C HIS A 96 18.66 3.49 -14.48
N ASP A 97 18.59 3.74 -15.77
CA ASP A 97 17.34 4.12 -16.44
C ASP A 97 16.29 3.02 -16.38
N LEU A 98 16.70 1.76 -16.43
CA LEU A 98 15.81 0.62 -16.28
C LEU A 98 15.13 0.63 -14.89
N TRP A 99 15.92 0.81 -13.84
CA TRP A 99 15.41 0.83 -12.47
C TRP A 99 14.59 2.09 -12.18
N ALA A 100 14.99 3.24 -12.71
CA ALA A 100 14.22 4.48 -12.60
C ALA A 100 12.85 4.38 -13.29
N GLN A 101 12.81 3.77 -14.47
CA GLN A 101 11.55 3.51 -15.17
C GLN A 101 10.67 2.49 -14.42
N LEU A 102 11.28 1.47 -13.82
CA LEU A 102 10.54 0.51 -12.99
C LEU A 102 9.91 1.19 -11.78
N ASN A 103 10.68 2.02 -11.05
CA ASN A 103 10.15 2.80 -9.94
C ASN A 103 8.96 3.66 -10.36
N LYS A 104 9.10 4.37 -11.48
CA LYS A 104 8.00 5.18 -12.00
C LYS A 104 6.74 4.35 -12.27
N ARG A 105 6.88 3.20 -12.91
CA ARG A 105 5.75 2.31 -13.21
C ARG A 105 5.11 1.74 -11.94
N ILE A 106 5.91 1.40 -10.92
CA ILE A 106 5.41 0.95 -9.62
C ILE A 106 4.56 2.05 -8.99
N PHE A 107 5.07 3.28 -8.90
CA PHE A 107 4.33 4.39 -8.31
C PHE A 107 3.10 4.79 -9.13
N ASP A 108 3.18 4.79 -10.44
CA ASP A 108 2.03 5.05 -11.32
C ASP A 108 0.92 4.01 -11.10
N TYR A 109 1.28 2.74 -10.99
CA TYR A 109 0.33 1.66 -10.70
C TYR A 109 -0.28 1.80 -9.30
N LEU A 110 0.54 1.97 -8.27
CA LEU A 110 0.07 2.14 -6.89
C LEU A 110 -0.78 3.41 -6.71
N GLY A 111 -0.54 4.45 -7.51
CA GLY A 111 -1.37 5.65 -7.58
C GLY A 111 -2.71 5.45 -8.29
N SER A 112 -2.87 4.36 -9.03
CA SER A 112 -4.14 3.99 -9.67
C SER A 112 -5.03 3.09 -8.81
N VAL A 113 -4.48 2.49 -7.75
CA VAL A 113 -5.20 1.56 -6.85
C VAL A 113 -5.68 2.32 -5.63
N THR A 114 -6.99 2.32 -5.40
CA THR A 114 -7.60 2.97 -4.23
C THR A 114 -7.76 2.01 -3.07
N LEU A 115 -7.82 2.54 -1.85
CA LEU A 115 -8.12 1.77 -0.65
C LEU A 115 -9.48 1.10 -0.75
N LYS A 116 -10.49 1.79 -1.32
CA LYS A 116 -11.82 1.23 -1.56
C LYS A 116 -11.76 -0.01 -2.44
N GLN A 117 -11.01 0.02 -3.52
CA GLN A 117 -10.84 -1.11 -4.43
C GLN A 117 -10.27 -2.34 -3.70
N LEU A 118 -9.22 -2.17 -2.89
CA LEU A 118 -8.63 -3.26 -2.11
C LEU A 118 -9.63 -3.85 -1.10
N VAL A 119 -10.40 -3.01 -0.44
CA VAL A 119 -11.44 -3.45 0.52
C VAL A 119 -12.55 -4.23 -0.20
N ASP A 120 -13.01 -3.74 -1.35
CA ASP A 120 -14.05 -4.40 -2.14
C ASP A 120 -13.58 -5.77 -2.67
N GLU A 121 -12.33 -5.86 -3.13
CA GLU A 121 -11.71 -7.13 -3.53
C GLU A 121 -11.60 -8.12 -2.37
N GLN A 122 -11.22 -7.65 -1.19
CA GLN A 122 -11.16 -8.50 0.00
C GLN A 122 -12.54 -9.04 0.39
N LYS A 123 -13.56 -8.19 0.36
CA LYS A 123 -14.95 -8.60 0.64
C LYS A 123 -15.43 -9.63 -0.37
N ALA A 124 -15.15 -9.44 -1.65
CA ALA A 124 -15.49 -10.38 -2.70
C ALA A 124 -14.84 -11.76 -2.48
N ARG A 125 -13.56 -11.80 -2.07
CA ARG A 125 -12.87 -13.06 -1.73
C ARG A 125 -13.51 -13.77 -0.55
N GLN A 126 -13.93 -13.04 0.48
CA GLN A 126 -14.59 -13.61 1.66
C GLN A 126 -15.98 -14.16 1.34
N SER A 127 -16.69 -13.57 0.38
CA SER A 127 -18.01 -14.05 -0.08
C SER A 127 -17.94 -15.19 -1.12
N GLY A 128 -16.74 -15.69 -1.46
CA GLY A 128 -16.55 -16.80 -2.40
C GLY A 128 -16.79 -16.44 -3.87
N THR A 129 -16.95 -15.16 -4.20
CA THR A 129 -17.21 -14.67 -5.56
C THR A 129 -15.96 -14.14 -6.28
N ALA A 130 -14.82 -14.08 -5.61
CA ALA A 130 -13.59 -13.61 -6.23
C ALA A 130 -12.90 -14.73 -7.02
N GLN A 131 -12.86 -14.58 -8.33
CA GLN A 131 -11.89 -15.29 -9.15
C GLN A 131 -10.49 -14.76 -8.82
N VAL A 132 -9.60 -15.65 -8.40
CA VAL A 132 -8.19 -15.31 -8.23
C VAL A 132 -7.63 -15.04 -9.63
N HIS A 133 -7.40 -13.79 -9.94
CA HIS A 133 -6.62 -13.44 -11.12
C HIS A 133 -5.15 -13.78 -10.78
N ASP A 134 -4.74 -15.00 -11.17
CA ASP A 134 -3.36 -15.44 -10.98
C ASP A 134 -2.46 -14.64 -11.92
N MET A 135 -1.74 -13.68 -11.37
CA MET A 135 -0.76 -12.89 -12.12
C MET A 135 0.40 -13.74 -12.69
N ARG A 136 0.48 -15.02 -12.31
CA ARG A 136 1.47 -15.95 -12.87
C ARG A 136 1.18 -16.33 -14.32
N GLU A 137 -0.06 -16.19 -14.75
CA GLU A 137 -0.44 -16.52 -16.13
C GLU A 137 0.02 -15.45 -17.14
N SER A 138 0.19 -14.22 -16.71
CA SER A 138 0.68 -13.11 -17.54
C SER A 138 2.18 -13.21 -17.90
N ILE A 139 2.93 -14.07 -17.21
CA ILE A 139 4.38 -14.25 -17.44
C ILE A 139 4.66 -15.35 -18.48
N ARG A 140 3.65 -16.12 -18.86
CA ARG A 140 3.76 -17.22 -19.85
C ARG A 140 3.37 -16.81 -21.26
N THR A 141 3.72 -15.63 -21.72
CA THR A 141 3.72 -15.39 -23.17
C THR A 141 4.89 -16.17 -23.78
N PRO A 142 4.65 -17.08 -24.68
CA PRO A 142 5.73 -17.81 -25.34
C PRO A 142 6.57 -16.80 -26.12
N ARG A 143 7.86 -16.81 -25.82
CA ARG A 143 8.87 -16.09 -26.60
C ARG A 143 8.72 -16.52 -28.05
N ALA A 144 8.37 -15.59 -28.93
CA ALA A 144 8.32 -15.87 -30.36
C ALA A 144 9.66 -16.50 -30.82
N PRO A 145 9.64 -17.51 -31.66
CA PRO A 145 10.88 -18.12 -32.16
C PRO A 145 11.65 -17.06 -32.93
N VAL A 146 12.89 -16.83 -32.48
CA VAL A 146 13.84 -16.02 -33.25
C VAL A 146 14.14 -16.84 -34.51
N SER A 147 13.60 -16.41 -35.61
CA SER A 147 14.00 -16.97 -36.93
C SER A 147 15.45 -16.60 -37.19
N ALA A 148 16.24 -17.61 -37.31
CA ALA A 148 17.65 -17.51 -37.71
C ALA A 148 17.79 -16.96 -39.12
#